data_d81615a858e26f524556c9d90b18435c
#
_entry.id   d81615a858e26f524556c9d90b18435c
#
_cell.length_a   1.000
_cell.length_b   1.000
_cell.length_c   1.000
_cell.angle_alpha   90.00
_cell.angle_beta   90.00
_cell.angle_gamma   90.00
#
_symmetry.space_group_name_H-M   'P 1'
#
loop_
_entity.id
_entity.type
_entity.pdbx_description
1 polymer ?
#
loop_
_entity_poly.entity_id
_entity_poly.type
_entity_poly.pdbx_seq_one_letter_code
_entity_poly.pdbx_strand_id
1 'polypeptide(L)'
;MSDIRVRKLQEFIKQEVSQMLMRGLKDPRIGFTTITDVHVTGDLREATIYVSLFGSDKEKEDTLIALKHAAGHIRTELGKVLKLRHILSINFDKDTSLDYSMHIESLLNEIKKDEEIN
;
A
#
# COMPACT_ATOMS: atom_id res chain seq x y z
N MET A 1 -16.35 -0.89 -18.48
CA MET A 1 -15.39 -1.46 -19.40
C MET A 1 -13.97 -1.15 -19.06
N SER A 2 -13.65 0.09 -18.76
CA SER A 2 -12.36 0.47 -18.17
C SER A 2 -12.07 -0.32 -16.89
N ASP A 3 -13.09 -0.77 -16.19
CA ASP A 3 -12.99 -1.44 -14.89
C ASP A 3 -12.21 -2.76 -14.94
N ILE A 4 -12.38 -3.55 -15.99
CA ILE A 4 -11.66 -4.82 -16.14
C ILE A 4 -10.18 -4.58 -16.39
N ARG A 5 -9.84 -3.62 -17.24
CA ARG A 5 -8.44 -3.26 -17.51
C ARG A 5 -7.77 -2.70 -16.27
N VAL A 6 -8.47 -1.82 -15.56
CA VAL A 6 -7.99 -1.24 -14.31
C VAL A 6 -7.74 -2.33 -13.26
N ARG A 7 -8.69 -3.26 -13.08
CA ARG A 7 -8.53 -4.36 -12.13
C ARG A 7 -7.34 -5.25 -12.46
N LYS A 8 -7.19 -5.62 -13.73
CA LYS A 8 -6.08 -6.47 -14.16
C LYS A 8 -4.75 -5.78 -13.92
N LEU A 9 -4.68 -4.49 -14.19
CA LEU A 9 -3.47 -3.71 -13.97
C LEU A 9 -3.17 -3.60 -12.47
N GLN A 10 -4.18 -3.35 -11.65
CA GLN A 10 -4.03 -3.29 -10.20
C GLN A 10 -3.48 -4.60 -9.64
N GLU A 11 -4.04 -5.71 -10.07
CA GLU A 11 -3.58 -7.03 -9.62
C GLU A 11 -2.16 -7.33 -10.08
N PHE A 12 -1.84 -6.97 -11.32
CA PHE A 12 -0.49 -7.13 -11.86
C PHE A 12 0.53 -6.32 -11.07
N ILE A 13 0.22 -5.05 -10.81
CA ILE A 13 1.11 -4.16 -10.04
C ILE A 13 1.30 -4.72 -8.63
N LYS A 14 0.22 -5.17 -8.00
CA LYS A 14 0.28 -5.75 -6.66
C LYS A 14 1.24 -6.93 -6.62
N GLN A 15 1.14 -7.85 -7.57
CA GLN A 15 2.01 -9.01 -7.62
C GLN A 15 3.46 -8.65 -7.89
N GLU A 16 3.71 -7.78 -8.87
CA GLU A 16 5.07 -7.39 -9.23
C GLU A 16 5.78 -6.62 -8.11
N VAL A 17 5.09 -5.65 -7.51
CA VAL A 17 5.68 -4.85 -6.44
C VAL A 17 5.86 -5.70 -5.18
N SER A 18 4.93 -6.61 -4.88
CA SER A 18 5.09 -7.55 -3.76
C SER A 18 6.35 -8.38 -3.93
N GLN A 19 6.63 -8.88 -5.13
CA GLN A 19 7.85 -9.63 -5.42
C GLN A 19 9.10 -8.78 -5.26
N MET A 20 9.04 -7.52 -5.70
CA MET A 20 10.17 -6.60 -5.51
C MET A 20 10.47 -6.38 -4.03
N LEU A 21 9.44 -6.21 -3.21
CA LEU A 21 9.61 -6.04 -1.77
C LEU A 21 10.15 -7.31 -1.11
N MET A 22 9.70 -8.49 -1.55
CA MET A 22 10.19 -9.78 -1.03
C MET A 22 11.65 -10.03 -1.37
N ARG A 23 12.09 -9.62 -2.57
CA ARG A 23 13.49 -9.74 -2.98
C ARG A 23 14.41 -8.76 -2.26
N GLY A 24 13.81 -7.81 -1.53
CA GLY A 24 14.53 -6.79 -0.80
C GLY A 24 14.96 -5.63 -1.68
N LEU A 25 14.41 -4.49 -1.43
CA LEU A 25 14.94 -3.25 -1.98
C LEU A 25 16.17 -2.88 -1.15
N LYS A 26 17.12 -2.14 -1.74
CA LYS A 26 18.41 -1.84 -1.09
C LYS A 26 18.31 -0.89 0.11
N ASP A 27 17.13 -0.69 0.64
CA ASP A 27 16.93 0.18 1.79
C ASP A 27 16.54 -0.66 3.00
N PRO A 28 17.38 -0.72 4.05
CA PRO A 28 17.09 -1.53 5.24
C PRO A 28 15.88 -1.04 6.04
N ARG A 29 15.42 0.19 5.79
CA ARG A 29 14.22 0.70 6.44
C ARG A 29 12.95 0.04 5.92
N ILE A 30 13.03 -0.56 4.74
CA ILE A 30 11.91 -1.33 4.18
C ILE A 30 11.95 -2.72 4.78
N GLY A 31 11.25 -2.88 5.91
CA GLY A 31 11.19 -4.14 6.63
C GLY A 31 9.98 -4.95 6.18
N PHE A 32 9.26 -5.48 7.16
CA PHE A 32 8.03 -6.23 6.90
C PHE A 32 6.94 -5.29 6.42
N THR A 33 6.76 -5.23 5.13
CA THR A 33 5.73 -4.43 4.48
C THR A 33 4.86 -5.34 3.64
N THR A 34 3.56 -5.24 3.83
CA THR A 34 2.58 -6.00 3.05
C THR A 34 1.76 -5.04 2.22
N ILE A 35 1.62 -5.32 0.93
CA ILE A 35 0.73 -4.55 0.07
C ILE A 35 -0.68 -5.05 0.31
N THR A 36 -1.57 -4.16 0.72
CA THR A 36 -2.96 -4.50 1.02
C THR A 36 -3.88 -4.20 -0.14
N ASP A 37 -3.57 -3.18 -0.94
CA ASP A 37 -4.39 -2.81 -2.08
C ASP A 37 -3.59 -1.98 -3.07
N VAL A 38 -4.07 -1.92 -4.30
CA VAL A 38 -3.53 -1.06 -5.35
C VAL A 38 -4.69 -0.39 -6.04
N HIS A 39 -4.66 0.93 -6.13
CA HIS A 39 -5.66 1.70 -6.85
C HIS A 39 -5.03 2.39 -8.05
N VAL A 40 -5.57 2.13 -9.23
CA VAL A 40 -5.13 2.76 -10.47
C VAL A 40 -6.24 3.67 -10.97
N THR A 41 -5.88 4.89 -11.36
CA THR A 41 -6.85 5.84 -11.92
C THR A 41 -7.38 5.35 -13.26
N GLY A 42 -8.61 5.78 -13.61
CA GLY A 42 -9.29 5.32 -14.82
C GLY A 42 -8.53 5.62 -16.12
N ASP A 43 -7.70 6.66 -16.11
CA ASP A 43 -6.85 7.02 -17.26
C ASP A 43 -5.52 6.25 -17.28
N LEU A 44 -5.29 5.37 -16.33
CA LEU A 44 -4.09 4.54 -16.19
C LEU A 44 -2.79 5.34 -16.00
N ARG A 45 -2.87 6.54 -15.47
CA ARG A 45 -1.70 7.41 -15.29
C ARG A 45 -1.11 7.36 -13.90
N GLU A 46 -1.93 7.06 -12.89
CA GLU A 46 -1.50 7.06 -11.50
C GLU A 46 -1.90 5.77 -10.82
N ALA A 47 -0.99 5.24 -10.02
CA ALA A 47 -1.25 4.09 -9.16
C ALA A 47 -0.88 4.45 -7.73
N THR A 48 -1.77 4.16 -6.80
CA THR A 48 -1.50 4.28 -5.37
C THR A 48 -1.42 2.88 -4.79
N ILE A 49 -0.30 2.58 -4.15
CA ILE A 49 -0.04 1.29 -3.52
C ILE A 49 -0.22 1.45 -2.03
N TYR A 50 -1.22 0.79 -1.48
CA TYR A 50 -1.51 0.83 -0.05
C TYR A 50 -0.76 -0.29 0.66
N VAL A 51 -0.12 0.06 1.76
CA VAL A 51 0.73 -0.88 2.50
C VAL A 51 0.33 -0.92 3.95
N SER A 52 0.48 -2.10 4.54
CA SER A 52 0.39 -2.30 5.98
C SER A 52 1.80 -2.26 6.54
N LEU A 53 2.02 -1.42 7.53
CA LEU A 53 3.33 -1.17 8.13
C LEU A 53 3.35 -1.75 9.54
N PHE A 54 4.52 -2.23 9.96
CA PHE A 54 4.71 -2.87 11.26
C PHE A 54 5.79 -2.14 12.05
N GLY A 55 5.68 -2.20 13.36
CA GLY A 55 6.64 -1.60 14.28
C GLY A 55 6.08 -0.39 15.00
N SER A 56 6.96 0.39 15.60
CA SER A 56 6.60 1.63 16.28
C SER A 56 6.16 2.68 15.25
N ASP A 57 5.54 3.75 15.72
CA ASP A 57 5.12 4.86 14.84
C ASP A 57 6.29 5.42 14.05
N LYS A 58 7.45 5.54 14.68
CA LYS A 58 8.67 6.02 14.02
C LYS A 58 9.13 5.03 12.95
N GLU A 59 9.14 3.74 13.27
CA GLU A 59 9.54 2.71 12.31
C GLU A 59 8.60 2.68 11.10
N LYS A 60 7.30 2.82 11.34
CA LYS A 60 6.30 2.89 10.27
C LYS A 60 6.53 4.10 9.36
N GLU A 61 6.80 5.25 9.97
CA GLU A 61 7.08 6.48 9.22
C GLU A 61 8.34 6.34 8.38
N ASP A 62 9.42 5.81 8.98
CA ASP A 62 10.67 5.58 8.29
C ASP A 62 10.50 4.62 7.10
N THR A 63 9.73 3.56 7.31
CA THR A 63 9.42 2.60 6.24
C THR A 63 8.66 3.27 5.10
N LEU A 64 7.67 4.08 5.40
CA LEU A 64 6.87 4.76 4.38
C LEU A 64 7.74 5.74 3.58
N ILE A 65 8.61 6.49 4.27
CA ILE A 65 9.55 7.40 3.62
C ILE A 65 10.46 6.62 2.66
N ALA A 66 10.97 5.48 3.11
CA ALA A 66 11.83 4.63 2.28
C ALA A 66 11.09 4.12 1.04
N LEU A 67 9.84 3.73 1.19
CA LEU A 67 9.01 3.29 0.06
C LEU A 67 8.78 4.42 -0.94
N LYS A 68 8.50 5.62 -0.44
CA LYS A 68 8.33 6.79 -1.30
C LYS A 68 9.60 7.11 -2.08
N HIS A 69 10.76 6.95 -1.46
CA HIS A 69 12.05 7.12 -2.14
C HIS A 69 12.28 6.04 -3.19
N ALA A 70 11.80 4.83 -2.94
CA ALA A 70 11.94 3.71 -3.86
C ALA A 70 10.95 3.76 -5.03
N ALA A 71 9.95 4.63 -4.98
CA ALA A 71 8.87 4.67 -5.98
C ALA A 71 9.40 4.87 -7.41
N GLY A 72 10.44 5.69 -7.57
CA GLY A 72 11.04 5.92 -8.89
C GLY A 72 11.67 4.66 -9.47
N HIS A 73 12.37 3.90 -8.65
CA HIS A 73 12.97 2.62 -9.06
C HIS A 73 11.89 1.60 -9.41
N ILE A 74 10.86 1.51 -8.57
CA ILE A 74 9.73 0.60 -8.79
C ILE A 74 9.03 0.94 -10.10
N ARG A 75 8.81 2.23 -10.36
CA ARG A 75 8.20 2.70 -11.61
C ARG A 75 9.04 2.29 -12.82
N THR A 76 10.35 2.43 -12.72
CA THR A 76 11.26 2.04 -13.80
C THR A 76 11.18 0.53 -14.07
N GLU A 77 11.19 -0.27 -13.03
CA GLU A 77 11.09 -1.72 -13.16
C GLU A 77 9.73 -2.15 -13.72
N LEU A 78 8.64 -1.53 -13.26
CA LEU A 78 7.31 -1.80 -13.80
C LEU A 78 7.23 -1.42 -15.27
N GLY A 79 7.86 -0.32 -15.67
CA GLY A 79 7.87 0.13 -17.05
C GLY A 79 8.50 -0.85 -18.02
N LYS A 80 9.45 -1.67 -17.54
CA LYS A 80 10.08 -2.70 -18.36
C LYS A 80 9.13 -3.84 -18.69
N VAL A 81 8.19 -4.12 -17.79
CA VAL A 81 7.25 -5.22 -17.92
C VAL A 81 5.92 -4.76 -18.50
N LEU A 82 5.49 -3.56 -18.12
CA LEU A 82 4.24 -2.98 -18.59
C LEU A 82 4.50 -2.13 -19.83
N LYS A 83 3.97 -2.56 -20.97
CA LYS A 83 4.06 -1.80 -22.20
C LYS A 83 2.94 -0.76 -22.25
N LEU A 84 2.98 0.18 -21.29
CA LEU A 84 1.99 1.24 -21.21
C LEU A 84 2.40 2.44 -22.07
N ARG A 85 1.40 3.07 -22.65
CA ARG A 85 1.58 4.25 -23.50
C ARG A 85 2.11 5.46 -22.73
N HIS A 86 1.75 5.55 -21.45
CA HIS A 86 2.18 6.61 -20.56
C HIS A 86 2.92 6.04 -19.36
N ILE A 87 3.87 6.83 -18.87
CA ILE A 87 4.61 6.44 -17.68
C ILE A 87 3.68 6.58 -16.49
N LEU A 88 3.45 5.44 -15.81
CA LEU A 88 2.60 5.38 -14.64
C LEU A 88 3.29 6.05 -13.45
N SER A 89 2.60 6.96 -12.80
CA SER A 89 3.09 7.54 -11.55
C SER A 89 2.77 6.59 -10.40
N ILE A 90 3.78 6.29 -9.57
CA ILE A 90 3.63 5.36 -8.45
C ILE A 90 3.69 6.14 -7.15
N ASN A 91 2.67 5.96 -6.31
CA ASN A 91 2.59 6.55 -4.99
C ASN A 91 2.38 5.45 -3.96
N PHE A 92 3.02 5.60 -2.80
CA PHE A 92 2.78 4.71 -1.67
C PHE A 92 2.01 5.45 -0.59
N ASP A 93 1.06 4.76 0.03
CA ASP A 93 0.33 5.30 1.16
C ASP A 93 0.05 4.16 2.13
N LYS A 94 -0.15 4.48 3.39
CA LYS A 94 -0.49 3.46 4.37
C LYS A 94 -1.98 3.14 4.30
N ASP A 95 -2.28 1.87 4.47
CA ASP A 95 -3.67 1.42 4.55
C ASP A 95 -4.19 1.67 5.97
N THR A 96 -5.14 2.59 6.09
CA THR A 96 -5.73 2.96 7.38
C THR A 96 -7.01 2.19 7.68
N SER A 97 -7.48 1.35 6.76
CA SER A 97 -8.74 0.63 6.95
C SER A 97 -8.73 -0.28 8.16
N LEU A 98 -7.62 -0.99 8.38
CA LEU A 98 -7.47 -1.84 9.56
C LEU A 98 -7.40 -1.03 10.85
N ASP A 99 -6.65 0.06 10.84
CA ASP A 99 -6.53 0.96 11.99
C ASP A 99 -7.91 1.54 12.36
N TYR A 100 -8.67 1.92 11.35
CA TYR A 100 -10.03 2.44 11.55
C TYR A 100 -10.93 1.38 12.17
N SER A 101 -10.89 0.15 11.67
CA SER A 101 -11.67 -0.96 12.21
C SER A 101 -11.31 -1.28 13.66
N MET A 102 -10.02 -1.29 13.97
CA MET A 102 -9.55 -1.53 15.33
C MET A 102 -9.98 -0.41 16.28
N HIS A 103 -9.97 0.82 15.81
CA HIS A 103 -10.42 1.96 16.61
C HIS A 103 -11.90 1.86 16.92
N ILE A 104 -12.73 1.47 15.94
CA ILE A 104 -14.17 1.26 16.15
C ILE A 104 -14.42 0.14 17.15
N GLU A 105 -13.71 -0.97 17.02
CA GLU A 105 -13.83 -2.08 17.98
C GLU A 105 -13.46 -1.66 19.39
N SER A 106 -12.41 -0.85 19.52
CA SER A 106 -11.98 -0.31 20.81
C SER A 106 -13.08 0.55 21.43
N LEU A 107 -13.69 1.43 20.65
CA LEU A 107 -14.80 2.28 21.10
C LEU A 107 -16.00 1.45 21.51
N LEU A 108 -16.35 0.41 20.75
CA LEU A 108 -17.46 -0.47 21.07
C LEU A 108 -17.21 -1.22 22.36
N ASN A 109 -15.98 -1.67 22.60
CA ASN A 109 -15.60 -2.35 23.83
C ASN A 109 -15.70 -1.42 25.04
N GLU A 110 -15.31 -0.16 24.89
CA GLU A 110 -15.46 0.85 25.95
C GLU A 110 -16.93 1.08 26.29
N ILE A 111 -17.79 1.19 25.28
CA ILE A 111 -19.23 1.35 25.46
C ILE A 111 -19.81 0.15 26.22
N LYS A 112 -19.42 -1.07 25.85
CA LYS A 112 -19.87 -2.29 26.53
C LYS A 112 -19.45 -2.32 27.99
N LYS A 113 -18.22 -1.90 28.29
CA LYS A 113 -17.71 -1.83 29.67
C LYS A 113 -18.53 -0.84 30.50
N ASP A 114 -18.87 0.31 29.94
CA ASP A 114 -19.67 1.30 30.61
C ASP A 114 -21.10 0.77 30.89
N GLU A 115 -21.67 0.02 29.95
CA GLU A 115 -22.96 -0.63 30.11
C GLU A 115 -22.93 -1.71 31.20
N GLU A 116 -21.85 -2.46 31.27
CA GLU A 116 -21.67 -3.54 32.27
C GLU A 116 -21.50 -3.00 33.69
N ILE A 117 -20.96 -1.80 33.83
CA ILE A 117 -20.72 -1.16 35.12
C ILE A 117 -22.02 -0.56 35.66
N ASN A 118 -22.94 -0.22 34.82
CA ASN A 118 -24.25 0.33 35.21
C ASN A 118 -25.29 -0.77 35.34
#